data_c627f7d49b90051373737e5744600e82
#
_entry.id   c627f7d49b90051373737e5744600e82
#
_cell.length_a   1.000
_cell.length_b   1.000
_cell.length_c   1.000
_cell.angle_alpha   90.00
_cell.angle_beta   90.00
_cell.angle_gamma   90.00
#
_symmetry.space_group_name_H-M   'P 1'
#
loop_
_entity.id
_entity.type
_entity.pdbx_description
1 polymer ?
#
loop_
_entity_poly.entity_id
_entity_poly.type
_entity_poly.pdbx_seq_one_letter_code
_entity_poly.pdbx_strand_id
1 'polypeptide(L)'
;LRTGQNLPVYSAPSRNSWRGANGKASVGTNGAIYSAGWENGWLLVMYETNSGSVRVGYVSGDDIRGGVPMDTSLTFSYTTATLNAGTALTDDPAMRKTTIAQLRAGTQVTYLTSFFNKSAWDYIETTVDGQTTRGFVPAGCLTIHGD
;
A
#
# COMPACT_ATOMS: atom_id res chain seq x y z
N LEU A 1 -12.06 13.81 3.76
CA LEU A 1 -12.71 13.49 2.47
C LEU A 1 -14.20 13.74 2.56
N ARG A 2 -14.77 14.29 1.51
CA ARG A 2 -16.22 14.43 1.41
C ARG A 2 -16.88 13.06 1.30
N THR A 3 -18.06 12.92 1.89
CA THR A 3 -18.87 11.71 1.72
C THR A 3 -19.46 11.62 0.32
N GLY A 4 -19.90 10.44 -0.07
CA GLY A 4 -20.61 10.21 -1.33
C GLY A 4 -19.70 10.03 -2.54
N GLN A 5 -18.40 9.86 -2.34
CA GLN A 5 -17.46 9.58 -3.42
C GLN A 5 -17.13 8.10 -3.49
N ASN A 6 -16.83 7.61 -4.69
CA ASN A 6 -16.29 6.29 -4.91
C ASN A 6 -14.96 6.46 -5.64
N LEU A 7 -13.85 6.15 -4.96
CA LEU A 7 -12.52 6.48 -5.42
C LEU A 7 -11.74 5.23 -5.81
N PRO A 8 -11.16 5.19 -7.04
CA PRO A 8 -10.31 4.06 -7.42
C PRO A 8 -9.07 3.98 -6.52
N VAL A 9 -8.73 2.79 -6.08
CA VAL A 9 -7.58 2.53 -5.20
C VAL A 9 -6.51 1.75 -5.95
N TYR A 10 -5.29 2.21 -5.86
CA TYR A 10 -4.12 1.61 -6.49
C TYR A 10 -3.10 1.21 -5.41
N SER A 11 -2.26 0.23 -5.72
CA SER A 11 -1.27 -0.25 -4.74
C SER A 11 -0.07 0.69 -4.59
N ALA A 12 0.16 1.55 -5.57
CA ALA A 12 1.27 2.52 -5.56
C ALA A 12 0.79 3.85 -6.14
N PRO A 13 1.52 4.96 -5.95
CA PRO A 13 1.10 6.26 -6.42
C PRO A 13 1.28 6.42 -7.95
N SER A 14 0.59 5.60 -8.72
CA SER A 14 0.64 5.60 -10.17
C SER A 14 -0.58 4.89 -10.75
N ARG A 15 -1.15 5.41 -11.83
CA ARG A 15 -2.27 4.75 -12.52
C ARG A 15 -1.85 3.47 -13.24
N ASN A 16 -0.55 3.26 -13.42
CA ASN A 16 0.01 2.05 -14.03
C ASN A 16 0.37 1.00 -12.98
N SER A 17 0.16 1.28 -11.71
CA SER A 17 0.47 0.33 -10.64
C SER A 17 -0.59 -0.78 -10.57
N TRP A 18 -0.22 -1.89 -9.91
CA TRP A 18 -1.12 -2.99 -9.67
C TRP A 18 -2.34 -2.51 -8.88
N ARG A 19 -3.50 -3.07 -9.20
CA ARG A 19 -4.76 -2.70 -8.56
C ARG A 19 -5.55 -3.96 -8.23
N GLY A 20 -6.01 -4.07 -7.00
CA GLY A 20 -6.76 -5.23 -6.52
C GLY A 20 -8.15 -5.36 -7.14
N ALA A 21 -8.87 -6.40 -6.73
CA ALA A 21 -10.23 -6.71 -7.20
C ALA A 21 -10.31 -6.77 -8.73
N ASN A 22 -9.34 -7.44 -9.37
CA ASN A 22 -9.24 -7.57 -10.83
C ASN A 22 -9.19 -6.21 -11.55
N GLY A 23 -8.47 -5.25 -10.97
CA GLY A 23 -8.34 -3.91 -11.53
C GLY A 23 -9.51 -2.98 -11.22
N LYS A 24 -10.36 -3.34 -10.27
CA LYS A 24 -11.57 -2.56 -9.94
C LYS A 24 -11.62 -2.07 -8.50
N ALA A 25 -10.54 -2.24 -7.72
CA ALA A 25 -10.53 -1.83 -6.33
C ALA A 25 -10.90 -0.37 -6.17
N SER A 26 -11.80 -0.08 -5.26
CA SER A 26 -12.27 1.27 -4.99
C SER A 26 -12.72 1.38 -3.54
N VAL A 27 -12.80 2.60 -3.03
CA VAL A 27 -13.25 2.90 -1.69
C VAL A 27 -14.36 3.92 -1.73
N GLY A 28 -15.45 3.65 -0.98
CA GLY A 28 -16.53 4.61 -0.78
C GLY A 28 -16.22 5.50 0.41
N THR A 29 -16.40 6.80 0.25
CA THR A 29 -16.08 7.77 1.30
C THR A 29 -17.19 7.94 2.33
N ASN A 30 -18.24 7.11 2.27
CA ASN A 30 -19.28 7.10 3.30
C ASN A 30 -18.87 6.30 4.54
N GLY A 31 -17.84 5.45 4.43
CA GLY A 31 -17.32 4.69 5.54
C GLY A 31 -16.10 5.35 6.18
N ALA A 32 -15.53 4.66 7.16
CA ALA A 32 -14.32 5.15 7.82
C ALA A 32 -13.11 4.98 6.91
N ILE A 33 -12.44 6.08 6.63
CA ILE A 33 -11.21 6.11 5.85
C ILE A 33 -10.19 6.92 6.64
N TYR A 34 -9.00 6.36 6.79
CA TYR A 34 -7.88 7.03 7.43
C TYR A 34 -6.87 7.44 6.37
N SER A 35 -6.51 8.72 6.33
CA SER A 35 -5.50 9.22 5.39
C SER A 35 -4.17 9.37 6.13
N ALA A 36 -3.11 8.81 5.53
CA ALA A 36 -1.78 8.84 6.14
C ALA A 36 -0.93 9.99 5.64
N GLY A 37 -1.17 10.46 4.43
CA GLY A 37 -0.42 11.58 3.86
C GLY A 37 -0.32 11.51 2.35
N TRP A 38 0.37 12.48 1.78
CA TRP A 38 0.49 12.67 0.34
C TRP A 38 1.87 12.27 -0.17
N GLU A 39 1.90 11.72 -1.37
CA GLU A 39 3.12 11.41 -2.11
C GLU A 39 2.86 11.69 -3.59
N ASN A 40 3.53 12.67 -4.14
CA ASN A 40 3.43 13.04 -5.57
C ASN A 40 1.99 13.22 -6.06
N GLY A 41 1.15 13.86 -5.25
CA GLY A 41 -0.24 14.10 -5.62
C GLY A 41 -1.17 12.92 -5.37
N TRP A 42 -0.71 11.87 -4.72
CA TRP A 42 -1.51 10.71 -4.34
C TRP A 42 -1.65 10.63 -2.83
N LEU A 43 -2.83 10.26 -2.37
CA LEU A 43 -3.14 10.13 -0.95
C LEU A 43 -3.09 8.67 -0.54
N LEU A 44 -2.26 8.36 0.45
CA LEU A 44 -2.22 7.03 1.06
C LEU A 44 -3.37 6.91 2.05
N VAL A 45 -4.21 5.90 1.86
CA VAL A 45 -5.40 5.68 2.69
C VAL A 45 -5.42 4.25 3.25
N MET A 46 -6.08 4.11 4.39
CA MET A 46 -6.39 2.82 5.00
C MET A 46 -7.88 2.75 5.24
N TYR A 47 -8.51 1.63 4.89
CA TYR A 47 -9.96 1.47 4.97
C TYR A 47 -10.34 0.01 5.19
N GLU A 48 -11.56 -0.21 5.73
CA GLU A 48 -12.11 -1.55 5.89
C GLU A 48 -12.91 -1.97 4.66
N THR A 49 -12.79 -3.25 4.32
CA THR A 49 -13.63 -3.87 3.29
C THR A 49 -14.89 -4.48 3.92
N ASN A 50 -15.86 -4.85 3.08
CA ASN A 50 -17.09 -5.51 3.55
C ASN A 50 -16.83 -6.85 4.24
N SER A 51 -15.70 -7.50 3.95
CA SER A 51 -15.32 -8.75 4.59
C SER A 51 -14.61 -8.57 5.93
N GLY A 52 -14.45 -7.33 6.39
CA GLY A 52 -13.77 -7.02 7.64
C GLY A 52 -12.25 -6.96 7.53
N SER A 53 -11.70 -7.06 6.33
CA SER A 53 -10.26 -6.87 6.10
C SER A 53 -9.93 -5.38 6.08
N VAL A 54 -8.71 -5.05 6.47
CA VAL A 54 -8.19 -3.69 6.34
C VAL A 54 -7.29 -3.66 5.11
N ARG A 55 -7.42 -2.64 4.29
CA ARG A 55 -6.58 -2.44 3.12
C ARG A 55 -5.88 -1.10 3.17
N VAL A 56 -4.68 -1.07 2.60
CA VAL A 56 -3.88 0.13 2.42
C VAL A 56 -3.65 0.33 0.94
N GLY A 57 -3.85 1.54 0.45
CA GLY A 57 -3.62 1.83 -0.95
C GLY A 57 -3.62 3.33 -1.22
N TYR A 58 -3.50 3.69 -2.48
CA TYR A 58 -3.36 5.08 -2.93
C TYR A 58 -4.55 5.51 -3.77
N VAL A 59 -5.00 6.73 -3.52
CA VAL A 59 -6.05 7.41 -4.29
C VAL A 59 -5.41 8.63 -4.95
N SER A 60 -5.67 8.82 -6.26
CA SER A 60 -5.17 10.01 -6.95
C SER A 60 -5.87 11.26 -6.44
N GLY A 61 -5.11 12.32 -6.19
CA GLY A 61 -5.69 13.63 -5.86
C GLY A 61 -6.62 14.15 -6.94
N ASP A 62 -6.42 13.77 -8.20
CA ASP A 62 -7.27 14.17 -9.30
C ASP A 62 -8.67 13.56 -9.24
N ASP A 63 -8.84 12.45 -8.51
CA ASP A 63 -10.14 11.81 -8.34
C ASP A 63 -10.92 12.34 -7.14
N ILE A 64 -10.26 13.08 -6.26
CA ILE A 64 -10.87 13.58 -5.03
C ILE A 64 -11.55 14.90 -5.29
N ARG A 65 -12.84 14.97 -4.94
CA ARG A 65 -13.60 16.22 -5.01
C ARG A 65 -13.70 16.84 -3.62
N GLY A 66 -13.62 18.15 -3.55
CA GLY A 66 -13.81 18.91 -2.33
C GLY A 66 -12.56 19.14 -1.50
N GLY A 67 -11.44 18.63 -1.92
CA GLY A 67 -10.16 18.88 -1.28
C GLY A 67 -9.91 18.10 0.00
N VAL A 68 -8.66 17.79 0.22
CA VAL A 68 -8.13 17.21 1.47
C VAL A 68 -6.90 18.05 1.78
N PRO A 69 -6.69 18.47 3.04
CA PRO A 69 -5.49 19.23 3.37
C PRO A 69 -4.22 18.47 2.98
N MET A 70 -3.29 19.15 2.34
CA MET A 70 -2.00 18.58 1.93
C MET A 70 -0.92 18.95 2.94
N ASP A 71 -1.25 18.79 4.22
CA ASP A 71 -0.39 19.18 5.33
C ASP A 71 0.58 18.09 5.77
N THR A 72 0.40 16.86 5.29
CA THR A 72 1.27 15.74 5.62
C THR A 72 1.87 15.16 4.34
N SER A 73 3.19 15.30 4.19
CA SER A 73 3.92 14.67 3.10
C SER A 73 4.55 13.38 3.61
N LEU A 74 4.38 12.30 2.85
CA LEU A 74 5.01 11.03 3.18
C LEU A 74 6.48 11.06 2.81
N THR A 75 7.32 10.61 3.73
CA THR A 75 8.74 10.48 3.52
C THR A 75 9.15 9.03 3.78
N PHE A 76 9.52 8.31 2.73
CA PHE A 76 9.96 6.93 2.84
C PHE A 76 11.46 6.83 2.60
N SER A 77 12.03 5.68 2.98
CA SER A 77 13.48 5.46 2.88
C SER A 77 13.95 5.21 1.46
N TYR A 78 13.13 4.55 0.63
CA TYR A 78 13.49 4.16 -0.75
C TYR A 78 14.83 3.45 -0.83
N THR A 79 15.05 2.50 0.06
CA THR A 79 16.32 1.77 0.17
C THR A 79 16.20 0.42 -0.50
N THR A 80 17.20 0.03 -1.29
CA THR A 80 17.22 -1.29 -1.90
C THR A 80 17.31 -2.38 -0.84
N ALA A 81 16.52 -3.42 -0.99
CA ALA A 81 16.50 -4.56 -0.08
C ALA A 81 16.33 -5.85 -0.87
N THR A 82 16.70 -6.96 -0.26
CA THR A 82 16.54 -8.30 -0.85
C THR A 82 15.77 -9.17 0.12
N LEU A 83 14.81 -9.94 -0.40
CA LEU A 83 14.10 -10.92 0.41
C LEU A 83 15.04 -12.08 0.78
N ASN A 84 15.20 -12.35 2.06
CA ASN A 84 16.02 -13.44 2.54
C ASN A 84 15.23 -14.74 2.74
N ALA A 85 13.89 -14.67 2.60
CA ALA A 85 12.99 -15.81 2.69
C ALA A 85 11.79 -15.57 1.79
N GLY A 86 11.19 -16.64 1.29
CA GLY A 86 9.93 -16.54 0.56
C GLY A 86 8.79 -16.10 1.49
N THR A 87 7.94 -15.20 1.03
CA THR A 87 6.83 -14.70 1.83
C THR A 87 5.70 -14.17 0.94
N ALA A 88 4.52 -14.02 1.52
CA ALA A 88 3.40 -13.37 0.85
C ALA A 88 3.55 -11.86 0.95
N LEU A 89 3.24 -11.17 -0.15
CA LEU A 89 3.04 -9.73 -0.19
C LEU A 89 1.55 -9.48 0.03
N THR A 90 1.21 -8.63 0.99
CA THR A 90 -0.19 -8.35 1.31
C THR A 90 -0.48 -6.85 1.27
N ASP A 91 -1.73 -6.48 1.01
CA ASP A 91 -2.18 -5.09 1.10
C ASP A 91 -2.79 -4.75 2.46
N ASP A 92 -2.73 -5.68 3.40
CA ASP A 92 -3.41 -5.60 4.68
C ASP A 92 -2.48 -6.08 5.79
N PRO A 93 -1.97 -5.18 6.64
CA PRO A 93 -1.14 -5.57 7.78
C PRO A 93 -1.95 -5.99 9.00
N ALA A 94 -3.20 -6.41 8.82
CA ALA A 94 -4.08 -6.88 9.89
C ALA A 94 -4.09 -8.40 9.96
N MET A 95 -4.88 -8.92 10.87
CA MET A 95 -4.99 -10.38 11.07
C MET A 95 -5.63 -11.10 9.89
N ARG A 96 -6.47 -10.42 9.12
CA ARG A 96 -7.11 -10.96 7.91
C ARG A 96 -6.45 -10.38 6.69
N LYS A 97 -5.31 -10.93 6.32
CA LYS A 97 -4.48 -10.44 5.23
C LYS A 97 -5.02 -10.89 3.88
N THR A 98 -4.98 -9.97 2.91
CA THR A 98 -5.22 -10.32 1.51
C THR A 98 -3.87 -10.45 0.81
N THR A 99 -3.59 -11.62 0.27
CA THR A 99 -2.33 -11.86 -0.45
C THR A 99 -2.41 -11.28 -1.85
N ILE A 100 -1.46 -10.40 -2.17
CA ILE A 100 -1.30 -9.87 -3.53
C ILE A 100 -0.54 -10.87 -4.39
N ALA A 101 0.59 -11.37 -3.87
CA ALA A 101 1.47 -12.29 -4.59
C ALA A 101 2.37 -13.03 -3.61
N GLN A 102 2.93 -14.15 -4.06
CA GLN A 102 3.98 -14.85 -3.34
C GLN A 102 5.32 -14.40 -3.91
N LEU A 103 6.22 -13.96 -3.03
CA LEU A 103 7.54 -13.48 -3.40
C LEU A 103 8.58 -14.51 -2.99
N ARG A 104 9.60 -14.70 -3.85
CA ARG A 104 10.67 -15.67 -3.63
C ARG A 104 11.83 -15.04 -2.88
N ALA A 105 12.55 -15.85 -2.12
CA ALA A 105 13.85 -15.47 -1.57
C ALA A 105 14.77 -15.00 -2.71
N GLY A 106 15.56 -13.95 -2.46
CA GLY A 106 16.44 -13.36 -3.47
C GLY A 106 15.80 -12.28 -4.31
N THR A 107 14.50 -12.06 -4.20
CA THR A 107 13.82 -10.98 -4.93
C THR A 107 14.31 -9.62 -4.41
N GLN A 108 14.72 -8.74 -5.33
CA GLN A 108 15.05 -7.36 -4.97
C GLN A 108 13.79 -6.52 -4.90
N VAL A 109 13.69 -5.72 -3.85
CA VAL A 109 12.57 -4.83 -3.60
C VAL A 109 13.08 -3.49 -3.11
N THR A 110 12.19 -2.50 -3.02
CA THR A 110 12.50 -1.22 -2.39
C THR A 110 11.85 -1.18 -1.02
N TYR A 111 12.64 -1.02 0.03
CA TYR A 111 12.14 -0.82 1.39
C TYR A 111 11.68 0.62 1.54
N LEU A 112 10.47 0.81 2.03
CA LEU A 112 9.86 2.14 2.20
C LEU A 112 9.82 2.55 3.66
N THR A 113 9.18 1.75 4.50
CA THR A 113 9.04 2.04 5.92
C THR A 113 8.65 0.78 6.68
N SER A 114 8.62 0.88 7.99
CA SER A 114 8.13 -0.20 8.86
C SER A 114 6.83 0.23 9.51
N PHE A 115 5.99 -0.76 9.79
CA PHE A 115 4.68 -0.55 10.38
C PHE A 115 4.42 -1.64 11.42
N PHE A 116 3.82 -1.26 12.54
CA PHE A 116 3.48 -2.21 13.59
C PHE A 116 1.97 -2.25 13.78
N ASN A 117 1.40 -3.45 13.65
CA ASN A 117 0.01 -3.71 13.97
C ASN A 117 -0.08 -5.15 14.46
N LYS A 118 -0.08 -5.35 15.77
CA LYS A 118 0.01 -6.64 16.47
C LYS A 118 1.31 -7.41 16.18
N SER A 119 1.95 -7.16 15.07
CA SER A 119 3.29 -7.62 14.74
C SER A 119 3.97 -6.58 13.85
N ALA A 120 5.26 -6.73 13.64
CA ALA A 120 6.03 -5.80 12.83
C ALA A 120 5.95 -6.19 11.35
N TRP A 121 5.75 -5.20 10.50
CA TRP A 121 5.65 -5.34 9.05
C TRP A 121 6.59 -4.37 8.36
N ASP A 122 7.11 -4.78 7.22
CA ASP A 122 7.86 -3.89 6.33
C ASP A 122 7.01 -3.57 5.11
N TYR A 123 6.91 -2.27 4.77
CA TYR A 123 6.19 -1.79 3.59
C TYR A 123 7.19 -1.63 2.47
N ILE A 124 6.94 -2.29 1.34
CA ILE A 124 7.89 -2.40 0.23
C ILE A 124 7.23 -2.09 -1.09
N GLU A 125 8.07 -1.79 -2.09
CA GLU A 125 7.66 -1.70 -3.47
C GLU A 125 8.38 -2.77 -4.29
N THR A 126 7.64 -3.43 -5.16
CA THR A 126 8.16 -4.45 -6.07
C THR A 126 7.35 -4.44 -7.36
N THR A 127 7.62 -5.38 -8.26
CA THR A 127 6.87 -5.55 -9.50
C THR A 127 6.12 -6.87 -9.44
N VAL A 128 4.81 -6.81 -9.72
CA VAL A 128 3.93 -7.99 -9.80
C VAL A 128 3.28 -7.96 -11.17
N ASP A 129 3.45 -9.01 -11.95
CA ASP A 129 2.90 -9.13 -13.30
C ASP A 129 3.21 -7.92 -14.20
N GLY A 130 4.43 -7.39 -14.06
CA GLY A 130 4.88 -6.25 -14.85
C GLY A 130 4.41 -4.89 -14.33
N GLN A 131 3.69 -4.86 -13.21
CA GLN A 131 3.16 -3.62 -12.64
C GLN A 131 3.82 -3.30 -11.30
N THR A 132 4.13 -2.02 -11.08
CA THR A 132 4.60 -1.53 -9.79
C THR A 132 3.54 -1.79 -8.73
N THR A 133 3.96 -2.34 -7.60
CA THR A 133 3.06 -2.78 -6.54
C THR A 133 3.70 -2.48 -5.19
N ARG A 134 2.94 -1.93 -4.27
CA ARG A 134 3.37 -1.76 -2.88
C ARG A 134 2.53 -2.64 -1.97
N GLY A 135 3.13 -3.09 -0.89
CA GLY A 135 2.45 -3.92 0.08
C GLY A 135 3.35 -4.25 1.25
N PHE A 136 2.86 -5.14 2.10
CA PHE A 136 3.49 -5.49 3.37
C PHE A 136 4.06 -6.90 3.32
N VAL A 137 5.24 -7.06 3.92
CA VAL A 137 5.82 -8.37 4.24
C VAL A 137 6.13 -8.39 5.73
N PRO A 138 6.15 -9.57 6.38
CA PRO A 138 6.52 -9.64 7.79
C PRO A 138 7.94 -9.12 8.01
N ALA A 139 8.17 -8.39 9.09
CA ALA A 139 9.50 -7.92 9.44
C ALA A 139 10.44 -9.11 9.66
N GLY A 140 11.69 -8.93 9.28
CA GLY A 140 12.70 -10.00 9.35
C GLY A 140 12.90 -10.75 8.03
N CYS A 141 12.08 -10.50 7.01
CA CYS A 141 12.23 -11.12 5.70
C CYS A 141 13.14 -10.36 4.76
N LEU A 142 13.62 -9.18 5.15
CA LEU A 142 14.44 -8.32 4.30
C LEU A 142 15.87 -8.22 4.80
N THR A 143 16.80 -8.24 3.86
CA THR A 143 18.15 -7.71 4.07
C THR A 143 18.19 -6.33 3.41
N ILE A 144 18.27 -5.29 4.20
CA ILE A 144 18.25 -3.91 3.71
C ILE A 144 19.68 -3.52 3.39
N HIS A 145 19.90 -3.08 2.15
CA HIS A 145 21.21 -2.66 1.68
C HIS A 145 21.34 -1.16 1.90
N GLY A 146 21.90 -0.74 3.00
CA GLY A 146 22.10 0.68 3.25
C GLY A 146 22.93 1.37 2.17
N ASP A 147 22.78 2.67 2.03
CA ASP A 147 23.56 3.50 1.10
C ASP A 147 25.00 3.70 1.60
#